data_09e113f3a13a662f8b139db65c36b846
#
_entry.id   09e113f3a13a662f8b139db65c36b846
#
_cell.length_a   1.000
_cell.length_b   1.000
_cell.length_c   1.000
_cell.angle_alpha   90.00
_cell.angle_beta   90.00
_cell.angle_gamma   90.00
#
_symmetry.space_group_name_H-M   'P 1'
#
loop_
_entity.id
_entity.type
_entity.pdbx_description
1 polymer ?
#
loop_
_entity_poly.entity_id
_entity_poly.type
_entity_poly.pdbx_seq_one_letter_code
_entity_poly.pdbx_strand_id
1 'polypeptide(L)' 'MNNVLEFRAKCPQAESLSDCREAIESAVLKIVSDAVCKGYQPAEAAMMVADIADDYILMLSRQGR' A
#
# COMPACT_ATOMS: atom_id res chain seq x y z
N MET A 1 -5.29 18.34 -14.08
CA MET A 1 -6.07 18.24 -13.97
C MET A 1 -6.58 17.09 -13.79
N ASN A 2 -6.99 16.68 -14.36
CA ASN A 2 -7.52 15.64 -14.26
C ASN A 2 -6.65 14.54 -14.21
N ASN A 3 -5.44 14.68 -13.99
CA ASN A 3 -4.57 13.64 -13.93
C ASN A 3 -4.98 12.60 -12.98
N VAL A 4 -5.45 12.95 -11.85
CA VAL A 4 -5.86 12.02 -10.89
C VAL A 4 -7.02 11.23 -11.39
N LEU A 5 -7.91 11.89 -12.02
CA LEU A 5 -9.03 11.22 -12.57
C LEU A 5 -8.65 10.28 -13.63
N GLU A 6 -7.74 10.69 -14.44
CA GLU A 6 -7.33 9.86 -15.48
C GLU A 6 -6.66 8.64 -14.97
N PHE A 7 -5.89 8.79 -13.94
CA PHE A 7 -5.21 7.70 -13.36
C PHE A 7 -6.20 6.70 -12.86
N ARG A 8 -7.24 7.15 -12.22
CA ARG A 8 -8.21 6.30 -11.76
C ARG A 8 -8.91 5.64 -12.86
N ALA A 9 -9.14 6.29 -13.86
CA ALA A 9 -9.81 5.73 -14.99
C ALA A 9 -9.02 4.64 -15.58
N LYS A 10 -7.71 4.76 -15.51
CA LYS A 10 -6.93 3.76 -16.07
C LYS A 10 -6.82 2.59 -15.23
N CYS A 11 -6.81 2.76 -13.99
CA CYS A 11 -6.60 1.70 -13.11
C CYS A 11 -7.78 0.96 -12.68
N PRO A 12 -8.87 1.22 -13.09
CA PRO A 12 -10.02 0.60 -12.60
C PRO A 12 -10.13 -0.78 -12.96
N GLN A 13 -9.34 -1.12 -13.82
CA GLN A 13 -9.43 -2.35 -14.21
C GLN A 13 -8.89 -3.31 -13.30
N ALA A 14 -8.77 -3.11 -12.12
CA ALA A 14 -8.28 -4.04 -11.19
C ALA A 14 -9.13 -5.21 -11.38
N GLU A 15 -8.80 -6.08 -12.18
CA GLU A 15 -9.62 -7.08 -12.49
C GLU A 15 -9.91 -7.98 -11.37
N SER A 16 -9.04 -8.21 -10.47
CA SER A 16 -9.28 -9.13 -9.42
C SER A 16 -8.56 -8.73 -8.18
N LEU A 17 -8.94 -9.26 -7.06
CA LEU A 17 -8.26 -9.00 -5.82
C LEU A 17 -6.87 -9.59 -5.85
N SER A 18 -6.69 -10.63 -6.60
CA SER A 18 -5.40 -11.24 -6.75
C SER A 18 -4.42 -10.30 -7.42
N ASP A 19 -4.86 -9.58 -8.44
CA ASP A 19 -4.01 -8.62 -9.11
C ASP A 19 -3.69 -7.45 -8.19
N CYS A 20 -4.66 -7.03 -7.43
CA CYS A 20 -4.46 -5.96 -6.50
C CYS A 20 -3.46 -6.40 -5.45
N ARG A 21 -3.58 -7.59 -4.95
CA ARG A 21 -2.68 -8.09 -3.95
C ARG A 21 -1.27 -8.14 -4.47
N GLU A 22 -1.07 -8.58 -5.69
CA GLU A 22 0.25 -8.64 -6.25
C GLU A 22 0.88 -7.26 -6.38
N ALA A 23 0.10 -6.30 -6.78
CA ALA A 23 0.62 -4.95 -6.92
C ALA A 23 1.02 -4.40 -5.57
N ILE A 24 0.19 -4.62 -4.56
CA ILE A 24 0.50 -4.12 -3.23
C ILE A 24 1.70 -4.87 -2.66
N GLU A 25 1.75 -6.15 -2.86
CA GLU A 25 2.84 -6.95 -2.33
C GLU A 25 4.17 -6.48 -2.90
N SER A 26 4.20 -6.21 -4.16
CA SER A 26 5.40 -5.73 -4.82
C SER A 26 5.84 -4.42 -4.20
N ALA A 27 4.91 -3.52 -3.97
CA ALA A 27 5.23 -2.23 -3.38
C ALA A 27 5.71 -2.38 -1.93
N VAL A 28 5.09 -3.27 -1.19
CA VAL A 28 5.48 -3.48 0.20
C VAL A 28 6.88 -4.07 0.27
N LEU A 29 7.19 -5.00 -0.61
CA LEU A 29 8.50 -5.59 -0.62
C LEU A 29 9.56 -4.55 -0.93
N LYS A 30 9.24 -3.61 -1.80
CA LYS A 30 10.17 -2.58 -2.11
C LYS A 30 10.38 -1.66 -0.91
N ILE A 31 9.32 -1.33 -0.21
CA ILE A 31 9.43 -0.49 0.96
C ILE A 31 10.28 -1.16 2.02
N VAL A 32 10.06 -2.43 2.25
CA VAL A 32 10.84 -3.16 3.24
C VAL A 32 12.30 -3.23 2.82
N SER A 33 12.53 -3.45 1.55
CA SER A 33 13.88 -3.51 1.02
C SER A 33 14.60 -2.19 1.23
N ASP A 34 13.92 -1.08 1.00
CA ASP A 34 14.51 0.23 1.20
C ASP A 34 14.85 0.43 2.67
N ALA A 35 14.01 -0.03 3.57
CA ALA A 35 14.27 0.11 4.99
C ALA A 35 15.48 -0.72 5.39
N VAL A 36 15.59 -1.89 4.84
CA VAL A 36 16.71 -2.76 5.15
C VAL A 36 18.01 -2.10 4.67
N CYS A 37 17.96 -1.46 3.54
CA CYS A 37 19.14 -0.75 3.05
C CYS A 37 19.55 0.36 3.98
N LYS A 38 18.62 0.88 4.76
CA LYS A 38 18.96 1.91 5.71
C LYS A 38 19.36 1.35 7.04
N GLY A 39 19.38 0.06 7.18
CA GLY A 39 19.85 -0.56 8.40
C GLY A 39 18.78 -1.10 9.32
N TYR A 40 17.52 -1.05 8.89
CA TYR A 40 16.48 -1.56 9.76
C TYR A 40 16.29 -3.05 9.53
N GLN A 41 15.75 -3.70 10.52
CA GLN A 41 15.52 -5.14 10.40
C GLN A 41 14.29 -5.38 9.56
N PRO A 42 14.33 -6.38 8.71
CA PRO A 42 13.19 -6.66 7.84
C PRO A 42 11.90 -6.93 8.60
N ALA A 43 12.01 -7.67 9.69
CA ALA A 43 10.82 -7.98 10.46
C ALA A 43 10.20 -6.73 11.06
N GLU A 44 11.05 -5.84 11.52
CA GLU A 44 10.55 -4.60 12.08
C GLU A 44 9.91 -3.74 11.03
N ALA A 45 10.51 -3.68 9.88
CA ALA A 45 9.97 -2.90 8.79
C ALA A 45 8.61 -3.45 8.38
N ALA A 46 8.50 -4.76 8.30
CA ALA A 46 7.24 -5.37 7.93
C ALA A 46 6.16 -5.11 8.98
N MET A 47 6.54 -5.12 10.23
CA MET A 47 5.59 -4.84 11.29
C MET A 47 5.10 -3.42 11.22
N MET A 48 5.97 -2.50 10.86
CA MET A 48 5.58 -1.11 10.70
C MET A 48 4.60 -0.94 9.57
N VAL A 49 4.81 -1.66 8.50
CA VAL A 49 3.90 -1.59 7.37
C VAL A 49 2.51 -2.04 7.83
N ALA A 50 2.43 -3.11 8.57
CA ALA A 50 1.16 -3.62 9.05
C ALA A 50 0.50 -2.63 9.98
N ASP A 51 1.28 -2.02 10.84
CA ASP A 51 0.78 -1.06 11.79
C ASP A 51 0.22 0.15 11.09
N ILE A 52 0.94 0.66 10.13
CA ILE A 52 0.50 1.81 9.37
C ILE A 52 -0.76 1.48 8.59
N ALA A 53 -0.83 0.29 8.04
CA ALA A 53 -2.00 -0.12 7.30
C ALA A 53 -3.22 -0.19 8.20
N ASP A 54 -3.05 -0.69 9.41
CA ASP A 54 -4.14 -0.76 10.37
C ASP A 54 -4.63 0.63 10.74
N ASP A 55 -3.71 1.54 10.95
CA ASP A 55 -4.07 2.91 11.28
C ASP A 55 -4.83 3.54 10.15
N TYR A 56 -4.41 3.26 8.96
CA TYR A 56 -5.04 3.83 7.79
C TYR A 56 -6.45 3.29 7.65
N ILE A 57 -6.65 2.02 7.91
CA ILE A 57 -7.97 1.43 7.88
C ILE A 57 -8.89 2.11 8.88
N LEU A 58 -8.39 2.38 10.06
CA LEU A 58 -9.18 3.07 11.04
C LEU A 58 -9.54 4.47 10.60
N MET A 59 -8.60 5.14 9.97
CA MET A 59 -8.86 6.46 9.50
C MET A 59 -9.93 6.45 8.42
N LEU A 60 -9.86 5.49 7.51
CA LEU A 60 -10.82 5.39 6.46
C LEU A 60 -12.21 5.07 7.02
N SER A 61 -12.26 4.24 8.03
CA SER A 61 -13.49 3.89 8.64
C SER A 61 -14.18 5.08 9.23
N ARG A 62 -13.43 5.97 9.86
CA ARG A 62 -14.00 7.15 10.42
C ARG A 62 -14.45 8.09 9.38
N GLN A 63 -13.70 8.22 8.32
CA GLN A 63 -14.09 9.15 7.28
C GLN A 63 -15.24 8.63 6.52
N GLY A 64 -15.41 7.37 6.42
CA GLY A 64 -16.40 6.79 5.62
C GLY A 64 -17.79 7.01 6.12
N ARG A 65 -17.99 7.57 7.27
CA ARG A 65 -19.23 7.79 7.76
C ARG A 65 -19.69 8.94 7.54
#